data_f14025cd0504ac82ca9f01653893704f
#
_entry.id   f14025cd0504ac82ca9f01653893704f
#
_cell.length_a   1.000
_cell.length_b   1.000
_cell.length_c   1.000
_cell.angle_alpha   90.00
_cell.angle_beta   90.00
_cell.angle_gamma   90.00
#
_symmetry.space_group_name_H-M   'P 1'
#
loop_
_entity.id
_entity.type
_entity.pdbx_description
1 polymer ?
#
loop_
_entity_poly.entity_id
_entity_poly.type
_entity_poly.pdbx_seq_one_letter_code
_entity_poly.pdbx_strand_id
1 'polypeptide(L)'
;MHPISVIVPIYNADLYLAKCIESLINQEHTALQIILVDDGSTDHSRAIADQYAKLDSRIEIYSHATNQGQSAARNTGLRYATGEYISFVDADDYIDTNFYTYMLRHIGSKDCVQIGYKRVTNQGKVFQKKLPKHFYQFTSPCMRLYRRDIFVKHHLQFPTGMIYEDVIFSLDFWASKPSYKMLSYTGYNYLANANSTTAMRNLVAKELLFATLQEKRQQQKSLLQKLLILYTTLRLRLHFIK
;
A
#
# COMPACT_ATOMS: atom_id res chain seq x y z
N MET A 1 -7.78 22.78 -3.68
CA MET A 1 -6.87 21.69 -4.08
C MET A 1 -7.06 20.58 -3.04
N HIS A 2 -7.15 19.30 -3.44
CA HIS A 2 -7.40 18.18 -2.51
C HIS A 2 -6.07 17.59 -2.04
N PRO A 3 -5.58 17.88 -0.81
CA PRO A 3 -4.29 17.41 -0.35
C PRO A 3 -4.26 15.89 -0.15
N ILE A 4 -3.18 15.24 -0.59
CA ILE A 4 -2.95 13.80 -0.44
C ILE A 4 -1.74 13.57 0.46
N SER A 5 -1.89 12.76 1.50
CA SER A 5 -0.75 12.23 2.24
C SER A 5 -0.32 10.90 1.61
N VAL A 6 0.91 10.87 1.09
CA VAL A 6 1.53 9.69 0.50
C VAL A 6 2.48 9.07 1.49
N ILE A 7 2.22 7.84 1.91
CA ILE A 7 2.99 7.13 2.93
C ILE A 7 3.90 6.12 2.25
N VAL A 8 5.20 6.24 2.47
CA VAL A 8 6.24 5.36 1.93
C VAL A 8 6.97 4.68 3.08
N PRO A 9 6.70 3.39 3.36
CA PRO A 9 7.49 2.61 4.30
C PRO A 9 8.84 2.27 3.67
N ILE A 10 9.94 2.51 4.36
CA ILE A 10 11.30 2.31 3.87
C ILE A 10 12.03 1.33 4.81
N TYR A 11 12.62 0.29 4.24
CA TYR A 11 13.59 -0.57 4.92
C TYR A 11 14.55 -1.19 3.90
N ASN A 12 15.82 -0.81 3.97
CA ASN A 12 16.90 -1.30 3.09
C ASN A 12 16.52 -1.27 1.60
N ALA A 13 16.16 -0.07 1.11
CA ALA A 13 15.65 0.16 -0.25
C ALA A 13 16.54 1.11 -1.07
N ASP A 14 17.81 1.28 -0.72
CA ASP A 14 18.73 2.28 -1.31
C ASP A 14 18.81 2.21 -2.84
N LEU A 15 18.73 1.00 -3.42
CA LEU A 15 18.76 0.80 -4.87
C LEU A 15 17.54 1.38 -5.63
N TYR A 16 16.41 1.58 -4.94
CA TYR A 16 15.12 1.89 -5.56
C TYR A 16 14.52 3.22 -5.10
N LEU A 17 14.83 3.61 -3.86
CA LEU A 17 14.19 4.71 -3.13
C LEU A 17 14.25 6.04 -3.89
N ALA A 18 15.37 6.37 -4.53
CA ALA A 18 15.51 7.59 -5.31
C ALA A 18 14.44 7.67 -6.40
N LYS A 19 14.25 6.60 -7.19
CA LYS A 19 13.25 6.54 -8.23
C LYS A 19 11.82 6.62 -7.69
N CYS A 20 11.55 5.99 -6.55
CA CYS A 20 10.28 6.10 -5.85
C CYS A 20 9.98 7.57 -5.51
N ILE A 21 10.88 8.24 -4.79
CA ILE A 21 10.71 9.64 -4.38
C ILE A 21 10.58 10.57 -5.59
N GLU A 22 11.40 10.42 -6.61
CA GLU A 22 11.32 11.20 -7.86
C GLU A 22 9.96 11.06 -8.53
N SER A 23 9.37 9.87 -8.52
CA SER A 23 8.03 9.67 -9.07
C SER A 23 6.93 10.41 -8.28
N LEU A 24 7.15 10.68 -6.99
CA LEU A 24 6.23 11.43 -6.13
C LEU A 24 6.42 12.94 -6.29
N ILE A 25 7.64 13.44 -6.30
CA ILE A 25 7.90 14.89 -6.42
C ILE A 25 7.50 15.43 -7.79
N ASN A 26 7.58 14.59 -8.84
CA ASN A 26 7.23 14.93 -10.22
C ASN A 26 5.75 14.68 -10.58
N GLN A 27 4.86 14.50 -9.60
CA GLN A 27 3.43 14.37 -9.87
C GLN A 27 2.83 15.67 -10.41
N GLU A 28 1.91 15.56 -11.38
CA GLU A 28 1.10 16.70 -11.88
C GLU A 28 0.27 17.33 -10.74
N HIS A 29 -0.20 16.52 -9.81
CA HIS A 29 -0.90 16.99 -8.61
C HIS A 29 0.12 17.37 -7.54
N THR A 30 0.30 18.67 -7.28
CA THR A 30 1.36 19.20 -6.41
C THR A 30 1.00 19.26 -4.93
N ALA A 31 -0.30 19.19 -4.58
CA ALA A 31 -0.76 19.24 -3.18
C ALA A 31 -0.52 17.89 -2.48
N LEU A 32 0.75 17.55 -2.27
CA LEU A 32 1.18 16.31 -1.61
C LEU A 32 1.86 16.62 -0.29
N GLN A 33 1.60 15.80 0.71
CA GLN A 33 2.43 15.54 1.88
C GLN A 33 3.09 14.19 1.66
N ILE A 34 4.40 14.13 1.53
CA ILE A 34 5.16 12.90 1.26
C ILE A 34 5.80 12.45 2.57
N ILE A 35 5.26 11.40 3.16
CA ILE A 35 5.67 10.88 4.47
C ILE A 35 6.55 9.65 4.25
N LEU A 36 7.85 9.83 4.40
CA LEU A 36 8.84 8.76 4.35
C LEU A 36 9.04 8.21 5.77
N VAL A 37 8.80 6.90 5.96
CA VAL A 37 8.99 6.27 7.27
C VAL A 37 10.12 5.24 7.17
N ASP A 38 11.29 5.62 7.65
CA ASP A 38 12.46 4.74 7.73
C ASP A 38 12.33 3.77 8.90
N ASP A 39 12.15 2.50 8.61
CA ASP A 39 11.93 1.44 9.60
C ASP A 39 13.27 0.84 10.09
N GLY A 40 14.22 1.71 10.45
CA GLY A 40 15.52 1.29 10.97
C GLY A 40 16.43 0.70 9.89
N SER A 41 16.51 1.33 8.71
CA SER A 41 17.40 0.88 7.63
C SER A 41 18.86 0.91 8.05
N THR A 42 19.63 -0.05 7.54
CA THR A 42 21.07 -0.20 7.77
C THR A 42 21.92 0.07 6.52
N ASP A 43 21.28 0.32 5.40
CA ASP A 43 21.86 0.72 4.11
C ASP A 43 21.85 2.26 3.93
N HIS A 44 22.01 2.75 2.72
CA HIS A 44 21.99 4.18 2.41
C HIS A 44 20.58 4.81 2.30
N SER A 45 19.50 4.05 2.55
CA SER A 45 18.12 4.54 2.40
C SER A 45 17.85 5.83 3.18
N ARG A 46 18.28 5.89 4.44
CA ARG A 46 18.11 7.08 5.27
C ARG A 46 18.85 8.31 4.69
N ALA A 47 20.06 8.14 4.23
CA ALA A 47 20.83 9.25 3.65
C ALA A 47 20.18 9.77 2.36
N ILE A 48 19.64 8.89 1.53
CA ILE A 48 18.88 9.25 0.32
C ILE A 48 17.62 10.05 0.72
N ALA A 49 16.83 9.58 1.67
CA ALA A 49 15.65 10.29 2.13
C ALA A 49 15.98 11.70 2.64
N ASP A 50 17.04 11.86 3.45
CA ASP A 50 17.50 13.14 3.98
C ASP A 50 17.94 14.11 2.88
N GLN A 51 18.54 13.60 1.78
CA GLN A 51 18.89 14.43 0.61
C GLN A 51 17.65 15.01 -0.07
N TYR A 52 16.65 14.17 -0.35
CA TYR A 52 15.42 14.62 -1.00
C TYR A 52 14.58 15.55 -0.11
N ALA A 53 14.54 15.34 1.20
CA ALA A 53 13.83 16.22 2.12
C ALA A 53 14.43 17.64 2.18
N LYS A 54 15.73 17.79 1.90
CA LYS A 54 16.36 19.12 1.76
C LYS A 54 15.99 19.83 0.45
N LEU A 55 15.61 19.06 -0.58
CA LEU A 55 15.27 19.58 -1.91
C LEU A 55 13.78 19.89 -2.07
N ASP A 56 12.91 19.19 -1.35
CA ASP A 56 11.46 19.32 -1.47
C ASP A 56 10.80 19.41 -0.08
N SER A 57 10.24 20.55 0.26
CA SER A 57 9.60 20.83 1.56
C SER A 57 8.31 20.02 1.81
N ARG A 58 7.79 19.32 0.81
CA ARG A 58 6.64 18.42 0.96
C ARG A 58 7.00 17.07 1.60
N ILE A 59 8.32 16.78 1.73
CA ILE A 59 8.84 15.53 2.27
C ILE A 59 9.05 15.66 3.78
N GLU A 60 8.41 14.78 4.52
CA GLU A 60 8.59 14.61 5.96
C GLU A 60 9.18 13.23 6.23
N ILE A 61 10.18 13.16 7.13
CA ILE A 61 10.84 11.87 7.46
C ILE A 61 10.59 11.54 8.93
N TYR A 62 10.12 10.32 9.14
CA TYR A 62 9.98 9.69 10.45
C TYR A 62 10.82 8.42 10.51
N SER A 63 11.33 8.06 11.68
CA SER A 63 12.21 6.89 11.82
C SER A 63 11.89 6.07 13.04
N HIS A 64 12.07 4.77 12.89
CA HIS A 64 12.09 3.83 13.99
C HIS A 64 13.55 3.52 14.38
N ALA A 65 13.81 3.30 15.65
CA ALA A 65 15.15 2.94 16.13
C ALA A 65 15.62 1.56 15.63
N THR A 66 14.65 0.67 15.36
CA THR A 66 14.88 -0.69 14.86
C THR A 66 13.73 -1.07 13.93
N ASN A 67 13.97 -2.06 13.07
CA ASN A 67 12.93 -2.59 12.17
C ASN A 67 11.75 -3.18 12.96
N GLN A 68 10.57 -2.60 12.77
CA GLN A 68 9.29 -3.01 13.36
C GLN A 68 8.33 -3.59 12.32
N GLY A 69 8.75 -3.63 11.06
CA GLY A 69 7.99 -4.14 9.91
C GLY A 69 7.13 -3.09 9.20
N GLN A 70 6.82 -3.39 7.95
CA GLN A 70 6.11 -2.50 7.03
C GLN A 70 4.77 -1.98 7.59
N SER A 71 4.05 -2.80 8.34
CA SER A 71 2.82 -2.40 9.05
C SER A 71 3.04 -1.26 10.02
N ALA A 72 4.08 -1.35 10.85
CA ALA A 72 4.40 -0.33 11.84
C ALA A 72 4.78 0.98 11.14
N ALA A 73 5.56 0.90 10.07
CA ALA A 73 5.92 2.06 9.27
C ALA A 73 4.70 2.72 8.62
N ARG A 74 3.80 1.96 8.00
CA ARG A 74 2.55 2.50 7.44
C ARG A 74 1.66 3.13 8.53
N ASN A 75 1.53 2.49 9.70
CA ASN A 75 0.76 3.03 10.82
C ASN A 75 1.40 4.31 11.38
N THR A 76 2.72 4.40 11.41
CA THR A 76 3.42 5.65 11.76
C THR A 76 3.07 6.74 10.75
N GLY A 77 3.15 6.47 9.45
CA GLY A 77 2.73 7.43 8.42
C GLY A 77 1.27 7.87 8.56
N LEU A 78 0.36 6.95 8.87
CA LEU A 78 -1.07 7.27 9.09
C LEU A 78 -1.29 8.24 10.26
N ARG A 79 -0.48 8.18 11.32
CA ARG A 79 -0.57 9.11 12.47
C ARG A 79 -0.22 10.55 12.11
N TYR A 80 0.68 10.74 11.16
CA TYR A 80 1.13 12.06 10.71
C TYR A 80 0.44 12.56 9.45
N ALA A 81 -0.41 11.74 8.83
CA ALA A 81 -1.14 12.10 7.62
C ALA A 81 -2.20 13.16 7.89
N THR A 82 -2.10 14.31 7.22
CA THR A 82 -3.03 15.44 7.34
C THR A 82 -3.90 15.66 6.10
N GLY A 83 -3.55 15.01 4.98
CA GLY A 83 -4.27 15.17 3.71
C GLY A 83 -5.72 14.70 3.76
N GLU A 84 -6.55 15.22 2.86
CA GLU A 84 -7.93 14.76 2.66
C GLU A 84 -7.96 13.29 2.20
N TYR A 85 -6.92 12.91 1.46
CA TYR A 85 -6.74 11.55 0.95
C TYR A 85 -5.46 10.92 1.45
N ILE A 86 -5.47 9.58 1.50
CA ILE A 86 -4.33 8.74 1.85
C ILE A 86 -3.97 7.87 0.66
N SER A 87 -2.69 7.76 0.37
CA SER A 87 -2.11 6.81 -0.58
C SER A 87 -0.89 6.14 0.04
N PHE A 88 -0.59 4.92 -0.41
CA PHE A 88 0.61 4.18 -0.05
C PHE A 88 1.42 3.89 -1.31
N VAL A 89 2.73 3.99 -1.21
CA VAL A 89 3.66 3.59 -2.28
C VAL A 89 4.81 2.83 -1.62
N ASP A 90 5.12 1.64 -2.13
CA ASP A 90 6.23 0.85 -1.61
C ASP A 90 7.56 1.44 -2.14
N ALA A 91 8.61 1.43 -1.31
CA ALA A 91 9.88 2.12 -1.59
C ALA A 91 10.65 1.58 -2.79
N ASP A 92 10.32 0.35 -3.23
CA ASP A 92 10.89 -0.29 -4.42
C ASP A 92 10.05 -0.09 -5.70
N ASP A 93 8.88 0.59 -5.59
CA ASP A 93 7.96 0.85 -6.69
C ASP A 93 7.98 2.34 -7.12
N TYR A 94 7.29 2.67 -8.19
CA TYR A 94 7.11 4.06 -8.64
C TYR A 94 5.78 4.25 -9.38
N ILE A 95 5.34 5.50 -9.50
CA ILE A 95 4.03 5.84 -10.09
C ILE A 95 4.19 6.73 -11.32
N ASP A 96 3.22 6.66 -12.25
CA ASP A 96 3.17 7.54 -13.43
C ASP A 96 2.86 8.99 -12.99
N THR A 97 3.32 9.98 -13.73
CA THR A 97 3.21 11.41 -13.38
C THR A 97 1.77 11.90 -13.19
N ASN A 98 0.81 11.31 -13.88
CA ASN A 98 -0.62 11.67 -13.78
C ASN A 98 -1.42 10.76 -12.81
N PHE A 99 -0.74 9.97 -11.97
CA PHE A 99 -1.36 8.97 -11.11
C PHE A 99 -2.43 9.56 -10.19
N TYR A 100 -2.08 10.58 -9.42
CA TYR A 100 -3.03 11.22 -8.50
C TYR A 100 -4.07 12.08 -9.22
N THR A 101 -3.67 12.82 -10.26
CA THR A 101 -4.60 13.60 -11.09
C THR A 101 -5.70 12.72 -11.67
N TYR A 102 -5.34 11.55 -12.17
CA TYR A 102 -6.31 10.61 -12.72
C TYR A 102 -7.27 10.08 -11.65
N MET A 103 -6.78 9.64 -10.50
CA MET A 103 -7.63 9.12 -9.42
C MET A 103 -8.54 10.18 -8.81
N LEU A 104 -8.04 11.40 -8.59
CA LEU A 104 -8.84 12.52 -8.05
C LEU A 104 -10.01 12.90 -8.98
N ARG A 105 -9.80 12.89 -10.30
CA ARG A 105 -10.89 13.16 -11.27
C ARG A 105 -12.02 12.15 -11.19
N HIS A 106 -11.78 10.96 -10.66
CA HIS A 106 -12.75 9.87 -10.69
C HIS A 106 -13.31 9.48 -9.33
N ILE A 107 -12.70 9.92 -8.21
CA ILE A 107 -13.12 9.51 -6.87
C ILE A 107 -14.49 10.09 -6.49
N GLY A 108 -14.80 11.33 -6.85
CA GLY A 108 -16.07 12.00 -6.51
C GLY A 108 -16.38 11.88 -5.01
N SER A 109 -17.57 11.41 -4.68
CA SER A 109 -18.02 11.17 -3.30
C SER A 109 -17.64 9.80 -2.74
N LYS A 110 -16.84 8.99 -3.46
CA LYS A 110 -16.47 7.63 -3.02
C LYS A 110 -15.41 7.67 -1.92
N ASP A 111 -15.46 6.67 -1.03
CA ASP A 111 -14.46 6.49 0.02
C ASP A 111 -13.12 6.01 -0.54
N CYS A 112 -13.15 5.33 -1.69
CA CYS A 112 -11.95 4.79 -2.32
C CYS A 112 -12.09 4.63 -3.83
N VAL A 113 -10.99 4.85 -4.55
CA VAL A 113 -10.81 4.37 -5.92
C VAL A 113 -9.68 3.35 -5.96
N GLN A 114 -9.86 2.32 -6.80
CA GLN A 114 -8.86 1.30 -7.04
C GLN A 114 -8.51 1.23 -8.52
N ILE A 115 -7.21 1.14 -8.79
CA ILE A 115 -6.65 0.99 -10.14
C ILE A 115 -5.96 -0.36 -10.29
N GLY A 116 -5.48 -0.64 -11.50
CA GLY A 116 -4.55 -1.73 -11.79
C GLY A 116 -3.09 -1.31 -11.67
N TYR A 117 -2.19 -2.22 -12.03
CA TYR A 117 -0.75 -1.99 -12.00
C TYR A 117 -0.04 -2.60 -13.22
N LYS A 118 1.16 -2.12 -13.49
CA LYS A 118 2.11 -2.70 -14.42
C LYS A 118 3.19 -3.44 -13.65
N ARG A 119 3.57 -4.64 -14.07
CA ARG A 119 4.81 -5.26 -13.60
C ARG A 119 5.95 -4.84 -14.52
N VAL A 120 7.01 -4.34 -13.94
CA VAL A 120 8.15 -3.79 -14.67
C VAL A 120 9.46 -4.45 -14.25
N THR A 121 10.41 -4.52 -15.17
CA THR A 121 11.80 -4.92 -14.87
C THR A 121 12.58 -3.74 -14.27
N ASN A 122 13.78 -4.00 -13.74
CA ASN A 122 14.69 -2.93 -13.25
C ASN A 122 14.99 -1.88 -14.33
N GLN A 123 15.00 -2.26 -15.63
CA GLN A 123 15.17 -1.33 -16.75
C GLN A 123 13.88 -0.60 -17.14
N GLY A 124 12.77 -0.79 -16.38
CA GLY A 124 11.49 -0.14 -16.65
C GLY A 124 10.66 -0.79 -17.77
N LYS A 125 11.09 -1.94 -18.35
CA LYS A 125 10.31 -2.64 -19.37
C LYS A 125 9.05 -3.26 -18.75
N VAL A 126 7.88 -2.87 -19.26
CA VAL A 126 6.59 -3.45 -18.87
C VAL A 126 6.44 -4.85 -19.48
N PHE A 127 6.24 -5.88 -18.66
CA PHE A 127 5.99 -7.24 -19.13
C PHE A 127 4.60 -7.78 -18.75
N GLN A 128 3.89 -7.12 -17.86
CA GLN A 128 2.52 -7.48 -17.52
C GLN A 128 1.72 -6.25 -17.07
N LYS A 129 0.45 -6.18 -17.52
CA LYS A 129 -0.54 -5.23 -16.97
C LYS A 129 -1.66 -6.01 -16.30
N LYS A 130 -2.10 -5.57 -15.13
CA LYS A 130 -3.21 -6.16 -14.40
C LYS A 130 -4.23 -5.09 -14.06
N LEU A 131 -5.46 -5.27 -14.54
CA LEU A 131 -6.62 -4.46 -14.18
C LEU A 131 -7.46 -5.17 -13.11
N PRO A 132 -8.09 -4.44 -12.20
CA PRO A 132 -8.97 -5.04 -11.22
C PRO A 132 -10.26 -5.52 -11.90
N LYS A 133 -10.58 -6.81 -11.75
CA LYS A 133 -11.88 -7.39 -12.15
C LYS A 133 -12.90 -7.28 -11.01
N HIS A 134 -12.40 -7.37 -9.78
CA HIS A 134 -13.15 -7.26 -8.54
C HIS A 134 -12.35 -6.42 -7.57
N PHE A 135 -13.00 -5.62 -6.77
CA PHE A 135 -12.33 -4.72 -5.84
C PHE A 135 -11.42 -5.46 -4.83
N TYR A 136 -11.82 -6.62 -4.34
CA TYR A 136 -11.03 -7.49 -3.45
C TYR A 136 -9.95 -8.32 -4.17
N GLN A 137 -9.73 -8.10 -5.48
CA GLN A 137 -8.75 -8.85 -6.25
C GLN A 137 -7.31 -8.53 -5.85
N PHE A 138 -7.05 -7.27 -5.52
CA PHE A 138 -5.74 -6.81 -5.07
C PHE A 138 -5.82 -6.48 -3.59
N THR A 139 -4.97 -7.12 -2.79
CA THR A 139 -4.87 -6.87 -1.35
C THR A 139 -3.96 -5.70 -1.05
N SER A 140 -2.95 -5.46 -1.90
CA SER A 140 -2.01 -4.34 -1.72
C SER A 140 -2.75 -3.00 -1.59
N PRO A 141 -2.44 -2.19 -0.59
CA PRO A 141 -3.01 -0.85 -0.40
C PRO A 141 -2.54 0.16 -1.44
N CYS A 142 -1.43 -0.13 -2.14
CA CYS A 142 -0.75 0.82 -3.03
C CYS A 142 -1.52 1.15 -4.31
N MET A 143 -2.45 0.27 -4.74
CA MET A 143 -3.28 0.51 -5.92
C MET A 143 -4.56 1.29 -5.61
N ARG A 144 -4.60 2.04 -4.50
CA ARG A 144 -5.80 2.74 -4.05
C ARG A 144 -5.51 4.16 -3.59
N LEU A 145 -6.47 5.04 -3.81
CA LEU A 145 -6.57 6.35 -3.17
C LEU A 145 -7.78 6.30 -2.24
N TYR A 146 -7.58 6.60 -0.97
CA TYR A 146 -8.59 6.51 0.08
C TYR A 146 -8.94 7.89 0.61
N ARG A 147 -10.21 8.15 0.96
CA ARG A 147 -10.54 9.26 1.85
C ARG A 147 -9.98 8.98 3.24
N ARG A 148 -9.31 9.97 3.84
CA ARG A 148 -8.73 9.82 5.18
C ARG A 148 -9.76 9.52 6.25
N ASP A 149 -10.96 10.07 6.13
CA ASP A 149 -12.03 9.92 7.12
C ASP A 149 -12.40 8.46 7.38
N ILE A 150 -12.25 7.57 6.39
CA ILE A 150 -12.57 6.16 6.58
C ILE A 150 -11.61 5.49 7.57
N PHE A 151 -10.33 5.92 7.60
CA PHE A 151 -9.35 5.41 8.56
C PHE A 151 -9.70 5.84 9.99
N VAL A 152 -10.09 7.10 10.15
CA VAL A 152 -10.46 7.66 11.46
C VAL A 152 -11.76 7.02 11.96
N LYS A 153 -12.82 7.01 11.14
CA LYS A 153 -14.15 6.52 11.47
C LYS A 153 -14.17 5.04 11.85
N HIS A 154 -13.36 4.23 11.18
CA HIS A 154 -13.36 2.77 11.38
C HIS A 154 -12.10 2.25 12.07
N HIS A 155 -11.24 3.15 12.60
CA HIS A 155 -9.99 2.81 13.28
C HIS A 155 -9.11 1.85 12.47
N LEU A 156 -9.02 2.09 11.14
CA LEU A 156 -8.28 1.22 10.24
C LEU A 156 -6.78 1.35 10.45
N GLN A 157 -6.13 0.23 10.71
CA GLN A 157 -4.68 0.13 10.90
C GLN A 157 -4.17 -1.16 10.25
N PHE A 158 -2.88 -1.18 9.93
CA PHE A 158 -2.23 -2.40 9.50
C PHE A 158 -1.88 -3.26 10.72
N PRO A 159 -2.17 -4.58 10.69
CA PRO A 159 -1.78 -5.48 11.78
C PRO A 159 -0.25 -5.60 11.81
N THR A 160 0.36 -5.49 12.98
CA THR A 160 1.81 -5.62 13.19
C THR A 160 2.20 -7.06 13.51
N GLY A 161 3.49 -7.39 13.36
CA GLY A 161 4.03 -8.69 13.75
C GLY A 161 3.67 -9.84 12.79
N MET A 162 3.21 -9.55 11.57
CA MET A 162 2.89 -10.59 10.59
C MET A 162 3.31 -10.20 9.17
N ILE A 163 3.52 -11.20 8.32
CA ILE A 163 3.61 -11.08 6.86
C ILE A 163 2.20 -11.28 6.28
N TYR A 164 1.89 -10.68 5.14
CA TYR A 164 0.55 -10.64 4.50
C TYR A 164 -0.45 -9.75 5.27
N GLU A 165 0.05 -8.72 5.93
CA GLU A 165 -0.70 -7.69 6.62
C GLU A 165 -1.70 -6.97 5.70
N ASP A 166 -1.36 -6.86 4.41
CA ASP A 166 -2.18 -6.26 3.36
C ASP A 166 -3.50 -7.03 3.16
N VAL A 167 -3.48 -8.35 3.29
CA VAL A 167 -4.68 -9.21 3.22
C VAL A 167 -5.62 -8.86 4.37
N ILE A 168 -5.10 -8.80 5.59
CA ILE A 168 -5.91 -8.53 6.79
C ILE A 168 -6.42 -7.09 6.76
N PHE A 169 -5.56 -6.11 6.44
CA PHE A 169 -5.96 -4.72 6.26
C PHE A 169 -7.07 -4.58 5.21
N SER A 170 -6.94 -5.25 4.06
CA SER A 170 -7.97 -5.22 3.03
C SER A 170 -9.30 -5.79 3.50
N LEU A 171 -9.31 -6.85 4.31
CA LEU A 171 -10.53 -7.40 4.89
C LEU A 171 -11.18 -6.44 5.88
N ASP A 172 -10.40 -5.77 6.74
CA ASP A 172 -10.92 -4.77 7.68
C ASP A 172 -11.48 -3.55 6.94
N PHE A 173 -10.78 -3.09 5.90
CA PHE A 173 -11.29 -2.06 5.00
C PHE A 173 -12.62 -2.45 4.35
N TRP A 174 -12.78 -3.71 3.89
CA TRP A 174 -14.04 -4.22 3.33
C TRP A 174 -15.14 -4.33 4.38
N ALA A 175 -14.78 -4.74 5.60
CA ALA A 175 -15.73 -4.85 6.70
C ALA A 175 -16.35 -3.49 7.04
N SER A 176 -15.66 -2.38 6.77
CA SER A 176 -16.18 -1.01 6.92
C SER A 176 -17.24 -0.63 5.87
N LYS A 177 -17.48 -1.49 4.87
CA LYS A 177 -18.44 -1.28 3.75
C LYS A 177 -18.20 0.03 2.98
N PRO A 178 -16.99 0.28 2.49
CA PRO A 178 -16.68 1.52 1.81
C PRO A 178 -17.45 1.63 0.49
N SER A 179 -17.83 2.85 0.13
CA SER A 179 -18.23 3.16 -1.23
C SER A 179 -16.97 3.26 -2.11
N TYR A 180 -16.96 2.60 -3.26
CA TYR A 180 -15.75 2.50 -4.08
C TYR A 180 -16.00 2.60 -5.58
N LYS A 181 -14.93 2.85 -6.33
CA LYS A 181 -14.92 2.80 -7.80
C LYS A 181 -13.65 2.09 -8.28
N MET A 182 -13.80 1.20 -9.27
CA MET A 182 -12.67 0.61 -9.98
C MET A 182 -12.43 1.34 -11.28
N LEU A 183 -11.18 1.58 -11.62
CA LEU A 183 -10.78 2.32 -12.81
C LEU A 183 -9.90 1.45 -13.71
N SER A 184 -10.13 1.52 -15.01
CA SER A 184 -9.31 0.84 -16.03
C SER A 184 -8.03 1.62 -16.33
N TYR A 185 -7.20 1.81 -15.29
CA TYR A 185 -5.95 2.54 -15.35
C TYR A 185 -4.84 1.75 -14.66
N THR A 186 -3.61 1.84 -15.12
CA THR A 186 -2.45 1.10 -14.60
C THR A 186 -1.25 2.04 -14.37
N GLY A 187 -1.44 3.09 -13.58
CA GLY A 187 -0.40 4.08 -13.29
C GLY A 187 0.59 3.68 -12.19
N TYR A 188 0.39 2.55 -11.53
CA TYR A 188 1.32 2.00 -10.54
C TYR A 188 2.29 1.03 -11.20
N ASN A 189 3.60 1.23 -11.01
CA ASN A 189 4.66 0.41 -11.59
C ASN A 189 5.28 -0.46 -10.48
N TYR A 190 4.81 -1.72 -10.41
CA TYR A 190 5.31 -2.73 -9.49
C TYR A 190 6.61 -3.33 -10.02
N LEU A 191 7.71 -3.12 -9.30
CA LEU A 191 9.00 -3.67 -9.66
C LEU A 191 9.09 -5.16 -9.31
N ALA A 192 9.38 -5.98 -10.31
CA ALA A 192 9.59 -7.41 -10.09
C ALA A 192 10.98 -7.64 -9.50
N ASN A 193 11.05 -7.67 -8.18
CA ASN A 193 12.28 -7.92 -7.43
C ASN A 193 12.31 -9.38 -6.92
N ALA A 194 13.39 -10.11 -7.21
CA ALA A 194 13.57 -11.50 -6.75
C ALA A 194 13.68 -11.60 -5.21
N ASN A 195 14.10 -10.52 -4.56
CA ASN A 195 14.28 -10.43 -3.10
C ASN A 195 13.03 -9.90 -2.38
N SER A 196 11.89 -9.73 -3.08
CA SER A 196 10.67 -9.22 -2.44
C SER A 196 10.19 -10.19 -1.36
N THR A 197 9.61 -9.65 -0.29
CA THR A 197 9.00 -10.42 0.80
C THR A 197 7.97 -11.44 0.27
N THR A 198 7.30 -11.12 -0.81
CA THR A 198 6.34 -12.00 -1.50
C THR A 198 7.00 -13.19 -2.20
N ALA A 199 8.27 -13.07 -2.62
CA ALA A 199 9.01 -14.16 -3.24
C ALA A 199 9.51 -15.18 -2.21
N MET A 200 9.70 -14.78 -0.95
CA MET A 200 10.07 -15.67 0.14
C MET A 200 8.84 -16.46 0.61
N ARG A 201 8.71 -17.72 0.16
CA ARG A 201 7.66 -18.65 0.61
C ARG A 201 7.91 -19.04 2.07
N ASN A 202 7.41 -18.25 3.01
CA ASN A 202 7.52 -18.54 4.44
C ASN A 202 6.30 -19.35 4.91
N LEU A 203 6.50 -20.64 5.24
CA LEU A 203 5.44 -21.53 5.71
C LEU A 203 4.81 -21.04 7.02
N VAL A 204 5.62 -20.59 7.97
CA VAL A 204 5.14 -20.07 9.27
C VAL A 204 4.25 -18.86 9.09
N ALA A 205 4.64 -17.93 8.19
CA ALA A 205 3.81 -16.76 7.90
C ALA A 205 2.47 -17.13 7.26
N LYS A 206 2.42 -18.20 6.44
CA LYS A 206 1.16 -18.70 5.87
C LYS A 206 0.26 -19.31 6.93
N GLU A 207 0.81 -20.10 7.84
CA GLU A 207 0.06 -20.70 8.95
C GLU A 207 -0.53 -19.61 9.83
N LEU A 208 0.26 -18.59 10.20
CA LEU A 208 -0.22 -17.44 10.97
C LEU A 208 -1.34 -16.70 10.23
N LEU A 209 -1.18 -16.45 8.91
CA LEU A 209 -2.23 -15.82 8.11
C LEU A 209 -3.52 -16.64 8.15
N PHE A 210 -3.46 -17.96 7.94
CA PHE A 210 -4.66 -18.79 7.93
C PHE A 210 -5.32 -18.89 9.30
N ALA A 211 -4.56 -18.94 10.40
CA ALA A 211 -5.07 -18.87 11.76
C ALA A 211 -5.81 -17.54 12.00
N THR A 212 -5.19 -16.42 11.64
CA THR A 212 -5.81 -15.08 11.75
C THR A 212 -7.09 -14.96 10.93
N LEU A 213 -7.10 -15.50 9.71
CA LEU A 213 -8.31 -15.53 8.86
C LEU A 213 -9.44 -16.36 9.48
N GLN A 214 -9.11 -17.48 10.11
CA GLN A 214 -10.08 -18.32 10.79
C GLN A 214 -10.68 -17.62 12.00
N GLU A 215 -9.87 -16.98 12.84
CA GLU A 215 -10.34 -16.20 13.99
C GLU A 215 -11.24 -15.04 13.55
N LYS A 216 -10.79 -14.24 12.56
CA LYS A 216 -11.61 -13.15 12.00
C LYS A 216 -12.96 -13.66 11.48
N ARG A 217 -13.00 -14.83 10.83
CA ARG A 217 -14.24 -15.42 10.34
C ARG A 217 -15.20 -15.78 11.48
N GLN A 218 -14.69 -16.30 12.59
CA GLN A 218 -15.51 -16.63 13.78
C GLN A 218 -16.09 -15.37 14.43
N GLN A 219 -15.30 -14.30 14.49
CA GLN A 219 -15.71 -13.04 15.12
C GLN A 219 -16.75 -12.25 14.31
N GLN A 220 -16.88 -12.50 13.00
CA GLN A 220 -17.83 -11.76 12.16
C GLN A 220 -19.28 -12.19 12.41
N LYS A 221 -20.16 -11.21 12.65
CA LYS A 221 -21.61 -11.44 12.74
C LYS A 221 -22.29 -11.55 11.38
N SER A 222 -21.78 -10.83 10.37
CA SER A 222 -22.35 -10.79 9.01
C SER A 222 -21.98 -12.04 8.20
N LEU A 223 -22.98 -12.69 7.62
CA LEU A 223 -22.77 -13.82 6.71
C LEU A 223 -21.92 -13.42 5.50
N LEU A 224 -22.15 -12.23 4.93
CA LEU A 224 -21.39 -11.71 3.79
C LEU A 224 -19.89 -11.57 4.12
N GLN A 225 -19.56 -11.05 5.30
CA GLN A 225 -18.18 -10.95 5.75
C GLN A 225 -17.54 -12.32 5.96
N LYS A 226 -18.27 -13.28 6.54
CA LYS A 226 -17.80 -14.68 6.67
C LYS A 226 -17.51 -15.31 5.31
N LEU A 227 -18.36 -15.08 4.31
CA LEU A 227 -18.18 -15.57 2.95
C LEU A 227 -16.99 -14.92 2.25
N LEU A 228 -16.78 -13.61 2.44
CA LEU A 228 -15.64 -12.90 1.88
C LEU A 228 -14.31 -13.43 2.44
N ILE A 229 -14.23 -13.64 3.76
CA ILE A 229 -13.04 -14.21 4.40
C ILE A 229 -12.80 -15.65 3.91
N LEU A 230 -13.86 -16.45 3.79
CA LEU A 230 -13.76 -17.82 3.25
C LEU A 230 -13.26 -17.81 1.80
N TYR A 231 -13.81 -16.95 0.95
CA TYR A 231 -13.36 -16.79 -0.43
C TYR A 231 -11.88 -16.39 -0.50
N THR A 232 -11.46 -15.41 0.31
CA THR A 232 -10.06 -14.97 0.39
C THR A 232 -9.16 -16.12 0.82
N THR A 233 -9.56 -16.89 1.83
CA THR A 233 -8.81 -18.05 2.34
C THR A 233 -8.63 -19.12 1.26
N LEU A 234 -9.71 -19.48 0.55
CA LEU A 234 -9.67 -20.47 -0.52
C LEU A 234 -8.78 -20.03 -1.69
N ARG A 235 -8.90 -18.76 -2.09
CA ARG A 235 -8.09 -18.17 -3.15
C ARG A 235 -6.60 -18.18 -2.81
N LEU A 236 -6.24 -17.82 -1.59
CA LEU A 236 -4.84 -17.84 -1.12
C LEU A 236 -4.30 -19.27 -1.06
N ARG A 237 -5.08 -20.24 -0.57
CA ARG A 237 -4.68 -21.66 -0.58
C ARG A 237 -4.35 -22.12 -2.00
N LEU A 238 -5.22 -21.83 -2.99
CA LEU A 238 -4.98 -22.17 -4.39
C LEU A 238 -3.75 -21.46 -4.98
N HIS A 239 -3.46 -20.24 -4.54
CA HIS A 239 -2.26 -19.51 -4.98
C HIS A 239 -0.97 -20.09 -4.41
N PHE A 240 -1.01 -20.59 -3.18
CA PHE A 240 0.16 -21.17 -2.51
C PHE A 240 0.47 -22.63 -2.89
N ILE A 241 -0.43 -23.31 -3.56
CA ILE A 241 -0.22 -24.69 -4.08
C ILE A 241 0.54 -24.67 -5.41
N LYS A 242 0.47 -23.56 -6.16
CA LYS A 242 1.21 -23.36 -7.42
C LYS A 242 2.60 -22.79 -7.17
#